data_2c04259266f248d70bc19550eec29069
#
_entry.id   2c04259266f248d70bc19550eec29069
#
_cell.length_a   1.000
_cell.length_b   1.000
_cell.length_c   1.000
_cell.angle_alpha   90.00
_cell.angle_beta   90.00
_cell.angle_gamma   90.00
#
_symmetry.space_group_name_H-M   'P 1'
#
loop_
_entity.id
_entity.type
_entity.pdbx_description
1 polymer ?
#
loop_
_entity_poly.entity_id
_entity_poly.type
_entity_poly.pdbx_seq_one_letter_code
_entity_poly.pdbx_strand_id
1 'polypeptide(L)'
;MPGKQRINAEERKQKIIDAAKPLFANYGFNGTSVRDIARAADVSNALLYKHFPSKEAMYEEILNYTDWLYPKILRNMNKLEPSTEILIFIFYAFFRLILFEVPGSGRNQKEHERLLFYSLLENIDYARKSLNKLYVTAEEVVRKSFLAAEKSGDIIKLGIDRRSRFWFIHHLAMGLNLCHISDEPAFDYDTTFENLMEDAVYFAIRGIGLTDKAIEKYYKPEKLKEMMKLLL
;
A
#
# COMPACT_ATOMS: atom_id res chain seq x y z
N MET A 1 9.82 -45.40 -3.22
CA MET A 1 9.50 -44.14 -2.49
C MET A 1 10.26 -43.03 -3.19
N PRO A 2 9.65 -41.98 -3.74
CA PRO A 2 10.41 -40.88 -4.34
C PRO A 2 11.14 -40.14 -3.22
N GLY A 3 12.47 -39.95 -3.38
CA GLY A 3 13.31 -39.29 -2.43
C GLY A 3 12.84 -37.86 -2.17
N LYS A 4 12.71 -37.46 -0.90
CA LYS A 4 12.45 -36.07 -0.48
C LYS A 4 13.59 -35.23 -1.07
N GLN A 5 13.29 -34.43 -2.08
CA GLN A 5 14.22 -33.47 -2.65
C GLN A 5 14.72 -32.57 -1.52
N ARG A 6 16.01 -32.46 -1.34
CA ARG A 6 16.62 -31.68 -0.25
C ARG A 6 16.44 -30.21 -0.60
N ILE A 7 15.37 -29.60 -0.05
CA ILE A 7 15.07 -28.16 -0.16
C ILE A 7 16.30 -27.41 0.41
N ASN A 8 16.83 -26.43 -0.32
CA ASN A 8 17.96 -25.61 0.15
C ASN A 8 17.56 -24.68 1.31
N ALA A 9 18.51 -24.00 1.93
CA ALA A 9 18.26 -23.18 3.11
C ALA A 9 17.37 -21.97 2.79
N GLU A 10 17.54 -21.36 1.61
CA GLU A 10 16.75 -20.20 1.16
C GLU A 10 15.31 -20.58 0.84
N GLU A 11 15.11 -21.69 0.10
CA GLU A 11 13.77 -22.22 -0.18
C GLU A 11 13.02 -22.56 1.13
N ARG A 12 13.75 -23.06 2.12
CA ARG A 12 13.15 -23.36 3.43
C ARG A 12 12.79 -22.11 4.21
N LYS A 13 13.65 -21.10 4.17
CA LYS A 13 13.39 -19.80 4.75
C LYS A 13 12.14 -19.17 4.12
N GLN A 14 12.04 -19.22 2.78
CA GLN A 14 10.87 -18.73 2.06
C GLN A 14 9.60 -19.48 2.45
N LYS A 15 9.64 -20.81 2.56
CA LYS A 15 8.50 -21.62 3.01
C LYS A 15 8.01 -21.20 4.41
N ILE A 16 8.92 -20.87 5.33
CA ILE A 16 8.57 -20.38 6.66
C ILE A 16 7.89 -19.00 6.57
N ILE A 17 8.44 -18.09 5.76
CA ILE A 17 7.85 -16.76 5.51
C ILE A 17 6.43 -16.89 4.97
N ASP A 18 6.22 -17.71 3.93
CA ASP A 18 4.92 -17.88 3.29
C ASP A 18 3.87 -18.49 4.23
N ALA A 19 4.29 -19.38 5.15
CA ALA A 19 3.42 -19.94 6.18
C ALA A 19 3.11 -18.95 7.31
N ALA A 20 4.04 -18.06 7.64
CA ALA A 20 3.89 -17.10 8.73
C ALA A 20 3.05 -15.87 8.34
N LYS A 21 3.13 -15.43 7.08
CA LYS A 21 2.40 -14.24 6.58
C LYS A 21 0.91 -14.25 6.91
N PRO A 22 0.12 -15.28 6.52
CA PRO A 22 -1.31 -15.31 6.80
C PRO A 22 -1.62 -15.35 8.30
N LEU A 23 -0.74 -15.95 9.13
CA LEU A 23 -0.92 -15.98 10.57
C LEU A 23 -0.76 -14.57 11.17
N PHE A 24 0.29 -13.85 10.80
CA PHE A 24 0.48 -12.48 11.25
C PHE A 24 -0.58 -11.52 10.69
N ALA A 25 -1.02 -11.72 9.44
CA ALA A 25 -2.06 -10.91 8.83
C ALA A 25 -3.45 -11.12 9.48
N ASN A 26 -3.72 -12.31 10.01
CA ASN A 26 -5.02 -12.62 10.62
C ASN A 26 -5.06 -12.39 12.14
N TYR A 27 -3.94 -12.61 12.83
CA TYR A 27 -3.91 -12.62 14.29
C TYR A 27 -3.00 -11.55 14.91
N GLY A 28 -2.31 -10.76 14.07
CA GLY A 28 -1.31 -9.78 14.51
C GLY A 28 -0.03 -10.44 15.02
N PHE A 29 0.92 -9.59 15.45
CA PHE A 29 2.17 -10.06 16.05
C PHE A 29 1.92 -10.78 17.38
N ASN A 30 1.13 -10.17 18.28
CA ASN A 30 0.88 -10.71 19.61
C ASN A 30 0.03 -11.98 19.58
N GLY A 31 -0.94 -12.09 18.67
CA GLY A 31 -1.82 -13.24 18.51
C GLY A 31 -1.19 -14.45 17.81
N THR A 32 0.00 -14.31 17.22
CA THR A 32 0.68 -15.38 16.48
C THR A 32 1.79 -16.01 17.33
N SER A 33 1.77 -17.33 17.52
CA SER A 33 2.83 -18.04 18.24
C SER A 33 3.85 -18.68 17.29
N VAL A 34 5.13 -18.79 17.75
CA VAL A 34 6.19 -19.50 17.01
C VAL A 34 5.79 -20.96 16.74
N ARG A 35 5.05 -21.60 17.67
CA ARG A 35 4.57 -22.97 17.51
C ARG A 35 3.56 -23.10 16.37
N ASP A 36 2.67 -22.12 16.21
CA ASP A 36 1.68 -22.12 15.12
C ASP A 36 2.36 -21.93 13.77
N ILE A 37 3.36 -21.05 13.71
CA ILE A 37 4.18 -20.85 12.51
C ILE A 37 4.94 -22.14 12.13
N ALA A 38 5.60 -22.77 13.11
CA ALA A 38 6.35 -24.01 12.86
C ALA A 38 5.42 -25.13 12.36
N ARG A 39 4.22 -25.24 12.94
CA ARG A 39 3.19 -26.18 12.50
C ARG A 39 2.72 -25.88 11.07
N ALA A 40 2.42 -24.63 10.75
CA ALA A 40 1.97 -24.23 9.41
C ALA A 40 3.06 -24.45 8.34
N ALA A 41 4.32 -24.20 8.68
CA ALA A 41 5.48 -24.42 7.80
C ALA A 41 5.93 -25.89 7.68
N ASP A 42 5.36 -26.80 8.48
CA ASP A 42 5.80 -28.20 8.62
C ASP A 42 7.29 -28.30 8.96
N VAL A 43 7.70 -27.57 10.01
CA VAL A 43 9.08 -27.56 10.53
C VAL A 43 9.11 -27.66 12.04
N SER A 44 10.26 -28.05 12.61
CA SER A 44 10.44 -27.98 14.07
C SER A 44 10.72 -26.52 14.53
N ASN A 45 10.40 -26.20 15.79
CA ASN A 45 10.76 -24.90 16.37
C ASN A 45 12.28 -24.66 16.32
N ALA A 46 13.08 -25.69 16.53
CA ALA A 46 14.55 -25.61 16.47
C ALA A 46 15.02 -25.20 15.04
N LEU A 47 14.40 -25.76 14.01
CA LEU A 47 14.71 -25.42 12.63
C LEU A 47 14.26 -24.00 12.29
N LEU A 48 13.10 -23.57 12.80
CA LEU A 48 12.61 -22.20 12.63
C LEU A 48 13.60 -21.19 13.23
N TYR A 49 14.06 -21.42 14.48
CA TYR A 49 15.06 -20.55 15.13
C TYR A 49 16.44 -20.57 14.46
N LYS A 50 16.77 -21.61 13.69
CA LYS A 50 17.97 -21.62 12.86
C LYS A 50 17.91 -20.60 11.71
N HIS A 51 16.71 -20.32 11.20
CA HIS A 51 16.50 -19.35 10.11
C HIS A 51 16.19 -17.93 10.64
N PHE A 52 15.49 -17.85 11.76
CA PHE A 52 15.06 -16.58 12.36
C PHE A 52 15.39 -16.58 13.85
N PRO A 53 16.27 -15.69 14.34
CA PRO A 53 16.71 -15.69 15.72
C PRO A 53 15.58 -15.39 16.72
N SER A 54 14.49 -14.74 16.26
CA SER A 54 13.32 -14.43 17.07
C SER A 54 12.06 -14.30 16.21
N LYS A 55 10.88 -14.21 16.85
CA LYS A 55 9.61 -13.93 16.18
C LYS A 55 9.60 -12.53 15.59
N GLU A 56 10.22 -11.58 16.28
CA GLU A 56 10.40 -10.19 15.84
C GLU A 56 11.19 -10.12 14.52
N ALA A 57 12.33 -10.80 14.46
CA ALA A 57 13.17 -10.85 13.27
C ALA A 57 12.44 -11.45 12.06
N MET A 58 11.61 -12.46 12.29
CA MET A 58 10.76 -13.05 11.24
C MET A 58 9.67 -12.06 10.79
N TYR A 59 9.01 -11.41 11.73
CA TYR A 59 7.97 -10.43 11.44
C TYR A 59 8.53 -9.24 10.65
N GLU A 60 9.67 -8.68 11.06
CA GLU A 60 10.36 -7.61 10.35
C GLU A 60 10.74 -8.02 8.92
N GLU A 61 11.23 -9.25 8.72
CA GLU A 61 11.58 -9.73 7.40
C GLU A 61 10.34 -9.89 6.50
N ILE A 62 9.23 -10.39 7.02
CA ILE A 62 7.96 -10.49 6.31
C ILE A 62 7.47 -9.10 5.87
N LEU A 63 7.51 -8.13 6.78
CA LEU A 63 7.11 -6.76 6.49
C LEU A 63 7.99 -6.13 5.40
N ASN A 64 9.31 -6.31 5.47
CA ASN A 64 10.25 -5.83 4.45
C ASN A 64 10.05 -6.53 3.09
N TYR A 65 9.72 -7.81 3.08
CA TYR A 65 9.46 -8.58 1.86
C TYR A 65 8.18 -8.13 1.16
N THR A 66 7.16 -7.73 1.90
CA THR A 66 5.89 -7.28 1.33
C THR A 66 5.97 -5.88 0.72
N ASP A 67 7.00 -5.10 1.02
CA ASP A 67 7.17 -3.69 0.60
C ASP A 67 7.90 -3.51 -0.76
N TRP A 68 8.17 -4.59 -1.53
CA TRP A 68 9.01 -4.53 -2.72
C TRP A 68 8.37 -3.85 -3.95
N LEU A 69 7.04 -3.83 -4.05
CA LEU A 69 6.33 -3.29 -5.21
C LEU A 69 6.30 -1.76 -5.22
N TYR A 70 6.05 -1.14 -4.07
CA TYR A 70 5.98 0.31 -3.96
C TYR A 70 7.25 1.04 -4.43
N PRO A 71 8.47 0.59 -4.12
CA PRO A 71 9.67 1.27 -4.58
C PRO A 71 9.79 1.33 -6.11
N LYS A 72 9.33 0.32 -6.85
CA LYS A 72 9.33 0.33 -8.33
C LYS A 72 8.32 1.35 -8.85
N ILE A 73 7.09 1.28 -8.35
CA ILE A 73 6.01 2.20 -8.73
C ILE A 73 6.39 3.64 -8.44
N LEU A 74 6.88 3.93 -7.25
CA LEU A 74 7.29 5.27 -6.84
C LEU A 74 8.48 5.79 -7.69
N ARG A 75 9.44 4.95 -8.05
CA ARG A 75 10.52 5.32 -8.98
C ARG A 75 9.97 5.66 -10.37
N ASN A 76 8.97 4.94 -10.86
CA ASN A 76 8.35 5.24 -12.15
C ASN A 76 7.52 6.52 -12.07
N MET A 77 6.79 6.77 -10.97
CA MET A 77 6.10 8.05 -10.73
C MET A 77 7.06 9.25 -10.81
N ASN A 78 8.26 9.14 -10.23
CA ASN A 78 9.25 10.21 -10.22
C ASN A 78 9.85 10.51 -11.61
N LYS A 79 9.62 9.67 -12.63
CA LYS A 79 10.01 9.92 -14.02
C LYS A 79 8.94 10.70 -14.81
N LEU A 80 7.74 10.86 -14.25
CA LEU A 80 6.66 11.58 -14.90
C LEU A 80 6.92 13.10 -14.86
N GLU A 81 6.60 13.79 -15.94
CA GLU A 81 6.72 15.25 -16.02
C GLU A 81 5.66 15.92 -15.14
N PRO A 82 6.05 16.71 -14.12
CA PRO A 82 5.12 17.31 -13.17
C PRO A 82 4.09 18.24 -13.85
N SER A 83 2.82 18.00 -13.56
CA SER A 83 1.69 18.77 -14.08
C SER A 83 0.45 18.59 -13.20
N THR A 84 -0.62 19.34 -13.45
CA THR A 84 -1.93 19.14 -12.80
C THR A 84 -2.47 17.74 -13.09
N GLU A 85 -2.34 17.24 -14.31
CA GLU A 85 -2.77 15.90 -14.69
C GLU A 85 -2.00 14.83 -13.89
N ILE A 86 -0.68 14.98 -13.78
CA ILE A 86 0.15 14.06 -13.01
C ILE A 86 -0.16 14.13 -11.52
N LEU A 87 -0.48 15.30 -10.96
CA LEU A 87 -0.93 15.40 -9.57
C LEU A 87 -2.19 14.57 -9.32
N ILE A 88 -3.19 14.70 -10.19
CA ILE A 88 -4.43 13.91 -10.12
C ILE A 88 -4.12 12.42 -10.30
N PHE A 89 -3.29 12.06 -11.28
CA PHE A 89 -2.90 10.69 -11.54
C PHE A 89 -2.19 10.04 -10.35
N ILE A 90 -1.28 10.74 -9.67
CA ILE A 90 -0.59 10.21 -8.48
C ILE A 90 -1.60 9.86 -7.39
N PHE A 91 -2.57 10.72 -7.11
CA PHE A 91 -3.57 10.44 -6.09
C PHE A 91 -4.55 9.34 -6.50
N TYR A 92 -4.98 9.32 -7.77
CA TYR A 92 -5.73 8.19 -8.33
C TYR A 92 -4.97 6.87 -8.16
N ALA A 93 -3.68 6.87 -8.50
CA ALA A 93 -2.83 5.69 -8.37
C ALA A 93 -2.68 5.23 -6.91
N PHE A 94 -2.59 6.15 -5.94
CA PHE A 94 -2.56 5.79 -4.52
C PHE A 94 -3.84 5.05 -4.10
N PHE A 95 -5.01 5.55 -4.47
CA PHE A 95 -6.27 4.85 -4.20
C PHE A 95 -6.31 3.47 -4.86
N ARG A 96 -5.93 3.37 -6.13
CA ARG A 96 -5.87 2.08 -6.85
C ARG A 96 -4.94 1.08 -6.17
N LEU A 97 -3.75 1.50 -5.77
CA LEU A 97 -2.73 0.64 -5.16
C LEU A 97 -3.08 0.21 -3.73
N ILE A 98 -3.84 1.03 -3.01
CA ILE A 98 -4.27 0.71 -1.64
C ILE A 98 -5.54 -0.15 -1.66
N LEU A 99 -6.49 0.13 -2.56
CA LEU A 99 -7.82 -0.49 -2.54
C LEU A 99 -7.94 -1.73 -3.42
N PHE A 100 -7.08 -1.91 -4.44
CA PHE A 100 -7.20 -3.00 -5.41
C PHE A 100 -5.91 -3.79 -5.55
N GLU A 101 -6.06 -5.08 -5.83
CA GLU A 101 -4.93 -5.92 -6.19
C GLU A 101 -4.24 -5.44 -7.47
N VAL A 102 -2.91 -5.46 -7.47
CA VAL A 102 -2.11 -5.18 -8.66
C VAL A 102 -1.94 -6.47 -9.45
N PRO A 103 -2.50 -6.56 -10.66
CA PRO A 103 -2.42 -7.78 -11.46
C PRO A 103 -0.96 -8.22 -11.70
N GLY A 104 -0.68 -9.50 -11.52
CA GLY A 104 0.65 -10.07 -11.74
C GLY A 104 1.69 -9.74 -10.66
N SER A 105 1.31 -9.05 -9.59
CA SER A 105 2.24 -8.73 -8.49
C SER A 105 2.61 -9.94 -7.64
N GLY A 106 1.82 -11.00 -7.67
CA GLY A 106 1.94 -12.13 -6.75
C GLY A 106 1.68 -11.76 -5.28
N ARG A 107 1.12 -10.58 -5.03
CA ARG A 107 0.87 -10.01 -3.72
C ARG A 107 -0.58 -10.25 -3.33
N ASN A 108 -0.80 -10.79 -2.13
CA ASN A 108 -2.11 -10.75 -1.49
C ASN A 108 -2.27 -9.36 -0.84
N GLN A 109 -3.07 -8.51 -1.49
CA GLN A 109 -3.29 -7.13 -1.03
C GLN A 109 -3.87 -7.10 0.38
N LYS A 110 -4.89 -7.91 0.66
CA LYS A 110 -5.52 -7.95 1.99
C LYS A 110 -4.53 -8.36 3.09
N GLU A 111 -3.65 -9.33 2.85
CA GLU A 111 -2.60 -9.69 3.83
C GLU A 111 -1.67 -8.52 4.12
N HIS A 112 -1.21 -7.83 3.08
CA HIS A 112 -0.30 -6.70 3.26
C HIS A 112 -0.93 -5.57 4.06
N GLU A 113 -2.15 -5.19 3.73
CA GLU A 113 -2.85 -4.11 4.43
C GLU A 113 -3.16 -4.49 5.88
N ARG A 114 -3.56 -5.73 6.14
CA ARG A 114 -3.73 -6.22 7.52
C ARG A 114 -2.43 -6.15 8.32
N LEU A 115 -1.30 -6.57 7.73
CA LEU A 115 0.02 -6.45 8.36
C LEU A 115 0.38 -4.99 8.65
N LEU A 116 0.09 -4.06 7.74
CA LEU A 116 0.31 -2.63 7.97
C LEU A 116 -0.57 -2.10 9.11
N PHE A 117 -1.87 -2.44 9.13
CA PHE A 117 -2.78 -2.03 10.20
C PHE A 117 -2.36 -2.59 11.57
N TYR A 118 -2.00 -3.88 11.64
CA TYR A 118 -1.45 -4.44 12.88
C TYR A 118 -0.16 -3.76 13.30
N SER A 119 0.72 -3.40 12.35
CA SER A 119 1.95 -2.69 12.69
C SER A 119 1.69 -1.29 13.25
N LEU A 120 0.65 -0.59 12.81
CA LEU A 120 0.24 0.69 13.40
C LEU A 120 -0.21 0.55 14.85
N LEU A 121 -0.79 -0.60 15.22
CA LEU A 121 -1.31 -0.86 16.56
C LEU A 121 -0.28 -1.49 17.51
N GLU A 122 0.59 -2.36 16.99
CA GLU A 122 1.45 -3.23 17.81
C GLU A 122 2.96 -2.94 17.63
N ASN A 123 3.38 -2.44 16.46
CA ASN A 123 4.78 -2.15 16.14
C ASN A 123 4.91 -0.89 15.28
N ILE A 124 4.71 0.27 15.91
CA ILE A 124 4.71 1.58 15.25
C ILE A 124 6.01 1.90 14.48
N ASP A 125 7.14 1.30 14.85
CA ASP A 125 8.42 1.58 14.22
C ASP A 125 8.47 1.09 12.76
N TYR A 126 7.89 -0.07 12.47
CA TYR A 126 7.74 -0.52 11.09
C TYR A 126 6.82 0.41 10.29
N ALA A 127 5.61 0.67 10.81
CA ALA A 127 4.67 1.56 10.15
C ALA A 127 5.30 2.94 9.88
N ARG A 128 6.02 3.48 10.86
CA ARG A 128 6.76 4.76 10.72
C ARG A 128 7.81 4.71 9.61
N LYS A 129 8.61 3.64 9.53
CA LYS A 129 9.63 3.45 8.47
C LYS A 129 8.97 3.35 7.09
N SER A 130 7.90 2.55 6.95
CA SER A 130 7.19 2.34 5.69
C SER A 130 6.54 3.63 5.19
N LEU A 131 5.80 4.32 6.05
CA LEU A 131 5.14 5.58 5.70
C LEU A 131 6.14 6.72 5.41
N ASN A 132 7.24 6.81 6.17
CA ASN A 132 8.29 7.77 5.86
C ASN A 132 8.94 7.49 4.49
N LYS A 133 9.20 6.24 4.17
CA LYS A 133 9.76 5.83 2.87
C LYS A 133 8.81 6.19 1.72
N LEU A 134 7.50 5.93 1.88
CA LEU A 134 6.47 6.33 0.94
C LEU A 134 6.53 7.86 0.70
N TYR A 135 6.46 8.65 1.78
CA TYR A 135 6.46 10.11 1.69
C TYR A 135 7.73 10.65 1.03
N VAL A 136 8.91 10.25 1.52
CA VAL A 136 10.21 10.75 0.99
C VAL A 136 10.35 10.40 -0.50
N THR A 137 9.90 9.22 -0.91
CA THR A 137 10.03 8.79 -2.32
C THR A 137 9.03 9.51 -3.23
N ALA A 138 7.82 9.82 -2.77
CA ALA A 138 6.79 10.50 -3.56
C ALA A 138 6.90 12.05 -3.49
N GLU A 139 7.58 12.58 -2.47
CA GLU A 139 7.55 14.02 -2.14
C GLU A 139 7.96 14.89 -3.32
N GLU A 140 9.00 14.54 -4.06
CA GLU A 140 9.54 15.38 -5.12
C GLU A 140 8.55 15.57 -6.27
N VAL A 141 7.98 14.48 -6.81
CA VAL A 141 7.02 14.55 -7.91
C VAL A 141 5.71 15.20 -7.47
N VAL A 142 5.23 14.88 -6.27
CA VAL A 142 4.01 15.50 -5.69
C VAL A 142 4.21 17.00 -5.53
N ARG A 143 5.29 17.43 -4.88
CA ARG A 143 5.62 18.86 -4.67
C ARG A 143 5.72 19.62 -5.99
N LYS A 144 6.45 19.08 -6.96
CA LYS A 144 6.61 19.71 -8.30
C LYS A 144 5.26 19.79 -9.03
N SER A 145 4.43 18.76 -8.94
CA SER A 145 3.09 18.75 -9.56
C SER A 145 2.13 19.74 -8.88
N PHE A 146 2.19 19.90 -7.56
CA PHE A 146 1.47 20.98 -6.86
C PHE A 146 1.90 22.36 -7.35
N LEU A 147 3.22 22.61 -7.49
CA LEU A 147 3.73 23.89 -8.00
C LEU A 147 3.30 24.15 -9.44
N ALA A 148 3.27 23.13 -10.29
CA ALA A 148 2.78 23.24 -11.65
C ALA A 148 1.29 23.60 -11.69
N ALA A 149 0.46 22.95 -10.87
CA ALA A 149 -0.96 23.22 -10.75
C ALA A 149 -1.26 24.64 -10.17
N GLU A 150 -0.45 25.09 -9.20
CA GLU A 150 -0.53 26.46 -8.68
C GLU A 150 -0.18 27.49 -9.76
N LYS A 151 0.87 27.23 -10.55
CA LYS A 151 1.33 28.13 -11.65
C LYS A 151 0.30 28.21 -12.78
N SER A 152 -0.40 27.13 -13.09
CA SER A 152 -1.45 27.11 -14.11
C SER A 152 -2.81 27.67 -13.63
N GLY A 153 -2.93 28.03 -12.34
CA GLY A 153 -4.18 28.49 -11.76
C GLY A 153 -5.22 27.38 -11.54
N ASP A 154 -4.78 26.11 -11.58
CA ASP A 154 -5.65 24.94 -11.43
C ASP A 154 -5.94 24.62 -9.96
N ILE A 155 -5.21 25.22 -9.00
CA ILE A 155 -5.40 25.07 -7.56
C ILE A 155 -5.68 26.43 -6.90
N ILE A 156 -6.73 26.48 -6.07
CA ILE A 156 -7.00 27.61 -5.17
C ILE A 156 -6.11 27.54 -3.93
N LYS A 157 -5.78 28.71 -3.38
CA LYS A 157 -5.04 28.76 -2.10
C LYS A 157 -5.94 28.29 -0.97
N LEU A 158 -5.53 27.20 -0.34
CA LEU A 158 -6.09 26.72 0.91
C LEU A 158 -5.12 27.06 2.06
N GLY A 159 -5.66 27.35 3.24
CA GLY A 159 -4.87 27.52 4.46
C GLY A 159 -4.25 26.23 5.01
N ILE A 160 -4.09 25.20 4.17
CA ILE A 160 -3.60 23.86 4.51
C ILE A 160 -2.28 23.63 3.77
N ASP A 161 -1.23 23.26 4.47
CA ASP A 161 0.05 22.95 3.85
C ASP A 161 0.01 21.70 2.94
N ARG A 162 0.96 21.58 1.98
CA ARG A 162 0.97 20.51 0.99
C ARG A 162 1.19 19.13 1.61
N ARG A 163 1.98 19.03 2.70
CA ARG A 163 2.26 17.77 3.37
C ARG A 163 0.99 17.23 4.04
N SER A 164 0.22 18.10 4.69
CA SER A 164 -1.06 17.73 5.28
C SER A 164 -2.06 17.28 4.22
N ARG A 165 -2.15 17.98 3.08
CA ARG A 165 -3.01 17.56 1.95
C ARG A 165 -2.63 16.17 1.43
N PHE A 166 -1.34 15.87 1.28
CA PHE A 166 -0.86 14.55 0.89
C PHE A 166 -1.31 13.46 1.87
N TRP A 167 -1.09 13.69 3.16
CA TRP A 167 -1.45 12.72 4.19
C TRP A 167 -2.96 12.55 4.34
N PHE A 168 -3.76 13.59 4.20
CA PHE A 168 -5.22 13.47 4.24
C PHE A 168 -5.75 12.58 3.11
N ILE A 169 -5.20 12.69 1.91
CA ILE A 169 -5.56 11.80 0.80
C ILE A 169 -5.17 10.35 1.11
N HIS A 170 -3.93 10.14 1.56
CA HIS A 170 -3.47 8.81 1.94
C HIS A 170 -4.36 8.19 3.04
N HIS A 171 -4.67 8.96 4.09
CA HIS A 171 -5.49 8.47 5.19
C HIS A 171 -6.94 8.22 4.78
N LEU A 172 -7.48 8.97 3.84
CA LEU A 172 -8.80 8.68 3.27
C LEU A 172 -8.81 7.31 2.57
N ALA A 173 -7.83 7.04 1.72
CA ALA A 173 -7.69 5.73 1.06
C ALA A 173 -7.50 4.59 2.08
N MET A 174 -6.66 4.79 3.10
CA MET A 174 -6.45 3.82 4.17
C MET A 174 -7.71 3.59 5.00
N GLY A 175 -8.49 4.63 5.29
CA GLY A 175 -9.77 4.52 6.02
C GLY A 175 -10.80 3.70 5.24
N LEU A 176 -10.95 3.96 3.94
CA LEU A 176 -11.80 3.15 3.06
C LEU A 176 -11.34 1.70 3.02
N ASN A 177 -10.04 1.47 2.90
CA ASN A 177 -9.49 0.12 2.90
C ASN A 177 -9.79 -0.61 4.21
N LEU A 178 -9.62 0.05 5.36
CA LEU A 178 -9.91 -0.53 6.67
C LEU A 178 -11.37 -1.00 6.78
N CYS A 179 -12.32 -0.22 6.24
CA CYS A 179 -13.74 -0.58 6.23
C CYS A 179 -14.08 -1.75 5.28
N HIS A 180 -13.20 -2.05 4.30
CA HIS A 180 -13.42 -3.08 3.27
C HIS A 180 -12.43 -4.25 3.33
N ILE A 181 -11.52 -4.26 4.31
CA ILE A 181 -10.49 -5.30 4.42
C ILE A 181 -11.03 -6.68 4.80
N SER A 182 -12.19 -6.71 5.48
CA SER A 182 -12.94 -7.94 5.78
C SER A 182 -13.68 -8.45 4.55
N ASP A 183 -14.12 -9.72 4.58
CA ASP A 183 -14.89 -10.30 3.47
C ASP A 183 -16.27 -9.63 3.35
N GLU A 184 -16.83 -9.19 4.47
CA GLU A 184 -18.00 -8.33 4.51
C GLU A 184 -17.56 -6.91 4.90
N PRO A 185 -17.91 -5.87 4.10
CA PRO A 185 -17.56 -4.50 4.43
C PRO A 185 -18.27 -4.05 5.70
N ALA A 186 -17.61 -3.22 6.50
CA ALA A 186 -18.18 -2.67 7.74
C ALA A 186 -19.36 -1.70 7.48
N PHE A 187 -19.47 -1.17 6.28
CA PHE A 187 -20.49 -0.22 5.87
C PHE A 187 -20.86 -0.43 4.40
N ASP A 188 -22.16 -0.44 4.09
CA ASP A 188 -22.67 -0.49 2.73
C ASP A 188 -22.89 0.93 2.20
N TYR A 189 -22.18 1.26 1.11
CA TYR A 189 -22.29 2.56 0.43
C TYR A 189 -23.34 2.56 -0.69
N ASP A 190 -24.06 1.46 -0.90
CA ASP A 190 -25.07 1.29 -1.96
C ASP A 190 -24.49 1.60 -3.37
N THR A 191 -23.22 1.25 -3.57
CA THR A 191 -22.50 1.44 -4.84
C THR A 191 -21.42 0.38 -5.03
N THR A 192 -20.87 0.29 -6.24
CA THR A 192 -19.72 -0.61 -6.48
C THR A 192 -18.46 -0.05 -5.83
N PHE A 193 -17.53 -0.94 -5.45
CA PHE A 193 -16.27 -0.52 -4.86
C PHE A 193 -15.39 0.32 -5.80
N GLU A 194 -15.49 0.08 -7.11
CA GLU A 194 -14.86 0.92 -8.14
C GLU A 194 -15.43 2.35 -8.12
N ASN A 195 -16.75 2.50 -8.14
CA ASN A 195 -17.40 3.82 -8.08
C ASN A 195 -17.08 4.53 -6.75
N LEU A 196 -17.11 3.80 -5.63
CA LEU A 196 -16.74 4.38 -4.33
C LEU A 196 -15.30 4.92 -4.33
N MET A 197 -14.37 4.19 -4.93
CA MET A 197 -12.99 4.68 -5.10
C MET A 197 -12.95 5.95 -5.96
N GLU A 198 -13.66 5.98 -7.09
CA GLU A 198 -13.69 7.15 -7.97
C GLU A 198 -14.28 8.37 -7.27
N ASP A 199 -15.37 8.21 -6.51
CA ASP A 199 -15.98 9.26 -5.69
C ASP A 199 -15.02 9.75 -4.61
N ALA A 200 -14.30 8.85 -3.96
CA ALA A 200 -13.31 9.22 -2.95
C ALA A 200 -12.11 9.98 -3.56
N VAL A 201 -11.65 9.59 -4.75
CA VAL A 201 -10.62 10.34 -5.48
C VAL A 201 -11.16 11.73 -5.85
N TYR A 202 -12.39 11.82 -6.39
CA TYR A 202 -13.02 13.11 -6.71
C TYR A 202 -13.10 14.02 -5.48
N PHE A 203 -13.57 13.49 -4.35
CA PHE A 203 -13.61 14.21 -3.07
C PHE A 203 -12.21 14.68 -2.63
N ALA A 204 -11.21 13.80 -2.73
CA ALA A 204 -9.84 14.09 -2.34
C ALA A 204 -9.22 15.21 -3.17
N ILE A 205 -9.36 15.16 -4.52
CA ILE A 205 -8.79 16.18 -5.40
C ILE A 205 -9.48 17.55 -5.28
N ARG A 206 -10.76 17.59 -4.92
CA ARG A 206 -11.43 18.82 -4.49
C ARG A 206 -10.89 19.31 -3.15
N GLY A 207 -10.70 18.41 -2.20
CA GLY A 207 -10.17 18.71 -0.87
C GLY A 207 -8.77 19.32 -0.87
N ILE A 208 -7.94 19.01 -1.87
CA ILE A 208 -6.63 19.65 -2.04
C ILE A 208 -6.70 21.00 -2.75
N GLY A 209 -7.87 21.42 -3.19
CA GLY A 209 -8.12 22.75 -3.76
C GLY A 209 -8.09 22.82 -5.28
N LEU A 210 -8.19 21.70 -6.01
CA LEU A 210 -8.33 21.74 -7.47
C LEU A 210 -9.63 22.46 -7.86
N THR A 211 -9.53 23.31 -8.89
CA THR A 211 -10.68 24.04 -9.44
C THR A 211 -11.59 23.09 -10.21
N ASP A 212 -12.88 23.43 -10.32
CA ASP A 212 -13.84 22.64 -11.11
C ASP A 212 -13.36 22.50 -12.57
N LYS A 213 -12.82 23.56 -13.15
CA LYS A 213 -12.25 23.55 -14.51
C LYS A 213 -11.09 22.56 -14.65
N ALA A 214 -10.20 22.50 -13.67
CA ALA A 214 -9.09 21.55 -13.69
C ALA A 214 -9.56 20.10 -13.52
N ILE A 215 -10.52 19.87 -12.63
CA ILE A 215 -11.11 18.55 -12.42
C ILE A 215 -11.83 18.09 -13.69
N GLU A 216 -12.70 18.93 -14.28
CA GLU A 216 -13.40 18.62 -15.52
C GLU A 216 -12.43 18.29 -16.67
N LYS A 217 -11.30 18.98 -16.74
CA LYS A 217 -10.29 18.77 -17.78
C LYS A 217 -9.47 17.50 -17.59
N TYR A 218 -9.01 17.22 -16.39
CA TYR A 218 -7.95 16.22 -16.13
C TYR A 218 -8.43 14.97 -15.39
N TYR A 219 -9.51 15.03 -14.59
CA TYR A 219 -10.06 13.85 -13.94
C TYR A 219 -10.92 13.05 -14.91
N LYS A 220 -10.28 12.09 -15.58
CA LYS A 220 -10.88 11.15 -16.53
C LYS A 220 -10.53 9.75 -16.08
N PRO A 221 -11.37 9.07 -15.26
CA PRO A 221 -11.05 7.78 -14.64
C PRO A 221 -10.49 6.74 -15.61
N GLU A 222 -11.12 6.56 -16.79
CA GLU A 222 -10.66 5.61 -17.81
C GLU A 222 -9.24 5.92 -18.32
N LYS A 223 -8.94 7.20 -18.56
CA LYS A 223 -7.59 7.62 -18.96
C LYS A 223 -6.57 7.38 -17.83
N LEU A 224 -6.95 7.72 -16.60
CA LEU A 224 -6.09 7.52 -15.42
C LEU A 224 -5.81 6.04 -15.17
N LYS A 225 -6.80 5.18 -15.41
CA LYS A 225 -6.66 3.72 -15.34
C LYS A 225 -5.67 3.19 -16.39
N GLU A 226 -5.75 3.69 -17.63
CA GLU A 226 -4.77 3.36 -18.66
C GLU A 226 -3.34 3.82 -18.29
N MET A 227 -3.21 5.01 -17.67
CA MET A 227 -1.92 5.53 -17.20
C MET A 227 -1.27 4.67 -16.11
N MET A 228 -2.03 3.84 -15.38
CA MET A 228 -1.44 2.89 -14.42
C MET A 228 -0.41 1.96 -15.07
N LYS A 229 -0.53 1.67 -16.37
CA LYS A 229 0.46 0.86 -17.12
C LYS A 229 1.85 1.49 -17.14
N LEU A 230 1.96 2.82 -16.94
CA LEU A 230 3.25 3.52 -16.86
C LEU A 230 4.00 3.24 -15.56
N LEU A 231 3.30 2.76 -14.54
CA LEU A 231 3.84 2.52 -13.20
C LEU A 231 4.25 1.07 -12.98
N LEU A 232 3.63 0.14 -13.67
CA LEU A 232 3.81 -1.30 -13.53
C LEU A 232 4.90 -1.84 -14.47
#